data_5fe65bbf645697003255fde4824b507d
#
_entry.id   5fe65bbf645697003255fde4824b507d
#
_cell.length_a   1.000
_cell.length_b   1.000
_cell.length_c   1.000
_cell.angle_alpha   90.00
_cell.angle_beta   90.00
_cell.angle_gamma   90.00
#
_symmetry.space_group_name_H-M   'P 1'
#
loop_
_entity.id
_entity.type
_entity.pdbx_description
1 polymer ?
#
loop_
_entity_poly.entity_id
_entity_poly.type
_entity_poly.pdbx_seq_one_letter_code
_entity_poly.pdbx_strand_id
1 'polypeptide(L)'
;MGRIKCIHCGKPLEDETKEYCRDCERRKSNYEQGRSLWVHIPPVSNSVYRLKYHNKRYYAEIFGKELADEFEFQIRRWGIQAIIPIPLHRSKMRKRGYNQAELLAKQLSECMGIPMEKDVLYRIKKTRPLKEMNGEQRHRNLKGAFAVSKSWNPRQNILLIDDIYTTGSTIECAAGILKKAGVENVYFLTLSIGQGI
;
A
#
# COMPACT_ATOMS: atom_id res chain seq x y z
N MET A 1 2.50 18.08 18.53
CA MET A 1 1.51 18.46 17.49
C MET A 1 1.80 17.63 16.24
N GLY A 2 0.87 16.79 15.83
CA GLY A 2 1.03 15.99 14.60
C GLY A 2 0.99 16.91 13.38
N ARG A 3 1.94 16.76 12.45
CA ARG A 3 1.91 17.49 11.18
C ARG A 3 0.60 17.22 10.45
N ILE A 4 0.00 18.27 9.87
CA ILE A 4 -1.18 18.13 9.00
C ILE A 4 -0.84 17.20 7.84
N LYS A 5 -1.74 16.30 7.51
CA LYS A 5 -1.54 15.27 6.49
C LYS A 5 -2.50 15.48 5.34
N CYS A 6 -2.04 15.20 4.13
CA CYS A 6 -2.89 15.16 2.95
C CYS A 6 -4.11 14.26 3.20
N ILE A 7 -5.31 14.80 3.02
CA ILE A 7 -6.56 14.08 3.31
C ILE A 7 -6.75 12.86 2.41
N HIS A 8 -6.15 12.86 1.21
CA HIS A 8 -6.23 11.78 0.24
C HIS A 8 -5.19 10.67 0.50
N CYS A 9 -3.88 10.97 0.52
CA CYS A 9 -2.84 9.95 0.60
C CYS A 9 -2.11 9.84 1.94
N GLY A 10 -2.36 10.77 2.89
CA GLY A 10 -1.72 10.77 4.20
C GLY A 10 -0.28 11.32 4.24
N LYS A 11 0.26 11.89 3.15
CA LYS A 11 1.57 12.57 3.17
C LYS A 11 1.56 13.76 4.13
N PRO A 12 2.61 13.96 4.96
CA PRO A 12 2.77 15.19 5.70
C PRO A 12 2.77 16.39 4.75
N LEU A 13 2.07 17.45 5.12
CA LEU A 13 2.04 18.70 4.40
C LEU A 13 3.01 19.69 5.07
N GLU A 14 3.72 20.47 4.24
CA GLU A 14 4.59 21.56 4.70
C GLU A 14 3.77 22.84 4.94
N ASP A 15 2.72 23.03 4.16
CA ASP A 15 1.81 24.15 4.23
C ASP A 15 0.52 23.71 4.93
N GLU A 16 0.30 24.24 6.13
CA GLU A 16 -0.85 23.89 6.99
C GLU A 16 -2.18 24.41 6.43
N THR A 17 -2.17 25.28 5.44
CA THR A 17 -3.39 25.79 4.79
C THR A 17 -3.91 24.86 3.70
N LYS A 18 -3.11 23.84 3.32
CA LYS A 18 -3.46 22.90 2.26
C LYS A 18 -4.08 21.63 2.80
N GLU A 19 -5.06 21.11 2.07
CA GLU A 19 -5.68 19.81 2.32
C GLU A 19 -5.01 18.68 1.54
N TYR A 20 -4.42 18.98 0.38
CA TYR A 20 -3.81 18.01 -0.54
C TYR A 20 -2.32 18.28 -0.75
N CYS A 21 -1.55 17.22 -0.94
CA CYS A 21 -0.17 17.35 -1.40
C CYS A 21 -0.13 17.57 -2.92
N ARG A 22 0.99 18.11 -3.42
CA ARG A 22 1.22 18.39 -4.86
C ARG A 22 0.85 17.23 -5.79
N ASP A 23 1.14 15.98 -5.37
CA ASP A 23 0.85 14.80 -6.19
C ASP A 23 -0.67 14.58 -6.32
N CYS A 24 -1.41 14.76 -5.20
CA CYS A 24 -2.85 14.58 -5.16
C CYS A 24 -3.64 15.71 -5.83
N GLU A 25 -3.14 16.94 -5.80
CA GLU A 25 -3.73 18.08 -6.53
C GLU A 25 -3.66 17.87 -8.05
N ARG A 26 -2.58 17.22 -8.52
CA ARG A 26 -2.31 17.12 -9.98
C ARG A 26 -2.86 15.86 -10.62
N ARG A 27 -3.32 14.87 -9.87
CA ARG A 27 -3.70 13.56 -10.41
C ARG A 27 -5.05 13.11 -9.89
N LYS A 28 -5.91 12.67 -10.80
CA LYS A 28 -7.03 11.79 -10.45
C LYS A 28 -6.44 10.44 -10.05
N SER A 29 -6.81 9.96 -8.88
CA SER A 29 -6.37 8.66 -8.37
C SER A 29 -7.43 7.59 -8.58
N ASN A 30 -6.98 6.34 -8.74
CA ASN A 30 -7.86 5.17 -8.79
C ASN A 30 -8.20 4.62 -7.40
N TYR A 31 -7.69 5.22 -6.33
CA TYR A 31 -8.05 4.90 -4.95
C TYR A 31 -8.76 6.09 -4.29
N GLU A 32 -9.59 5.81 -3.31
CA GLU A 32 -10.39 6.82 -2.60
C GLU A 32 -9.56 7.54 -1.53
N GLN A 33 -8.89 6.79 -0.69
CA GLN A 33 -8.09 7.34 0.41
C GLN A 33 -7.00 6.36 0.84
N GLY A 34 -5.94 6.88 1.44
CA GLY A 34 -4.90 6.05 2.04
C GLY A 34 -4.22 6.69 3.23
N ARG A 35 -3.62 5.85 4.05
CA ARG A 35 -2.87 6.26 5.25
C ARG A 35 -1.59 5.46 5.37
N SER A 36 -0.67 6.03 6.13
CA SER A 36 0.59 5.38 6.47
C SER A 36 0.88 5.60 7.95
N LEU A 37 1.42 4.57 8.57
CA LEU A 37 1.67 4.57 10.00
C LEU A 37 2.74 5.63 10.36
N TRP A 38 3.87 5.60 9.62
CA TRP A 38 5.00 6.48 9.90
C TRP A 38 5.56 7.18 8.67
N VAL A 39 6.35 8.22 8.89
CA VAL A 39 7.20 8.81 7.85
C VAL A 39 8.41 7.92 7.60
N HIS A 40 8.81 7.73 6.34
CA HIS A 40 9.91 6.82 5.93
C HIS A 40 11.29 7.44 6.18
N ILE A 41 11.65 7.64 7.44
CA ILE A 41 12.95 8.13 7.93
C ILE A 41 13.49 7.16 8.99
N PRO A 42 14.80 7.20 9.34
CA PRO A 42 15.30 6.42 10.48
C PRO A 42 14.58 6.80 11.79
N PRO A 43 14.29 5.83 12.66
CA PRO A 43 14.63 4.38 12.59
C PRO A 43 13.64 3.53 11.78
N VAL A 44 12.51 4.09 11.32
CA VAL A 44 11.45 3.36 10.60
C VAL A 44 11.99 2.74 9.29
N SER A 45 12.73 3.52 8.49
CA SER A 45 13.31 3.03 7.24
C SER A 45 14.24 1.84 7.46
N ASN A 46 15.00 1.83 8.56
CA ASN A 46 15.88 0.72 8.93
C ASN A 46 15.08 -0.54 9.30
N SER A 47 13.97 -0.38 10.01
CA SER A 47 13.09 -1.49 10.41
C SER A 47 12.39 -2.10 9.20
N VAL A 48 11.88 -1.28 8.29
CA VAL A 48 11.31 -1.74 7.02
C VAL A 48 12.36 -2.43 6.14
N TYR A 49 13.61 -1.95 6.13
CA TYR A 49 14.71 -2.60 5.44
C TYR A 49 15.02 -3.99 6.02
N ARG A 50 15.05 -4.12 7.35
CA ARG A 50 15.25 -5.41 8.04
C ARG A 50 14.12 -6.39 7.75
N LEU A 51 12.85 -5.93 7.73
CA LEU A 51 11.71 -6.72 7.31
C LEU A 51 11.87 -7.21 5.86
N LYS A 52 12.43 -6.41 4.95
CA LYS A 52 12.60 -6.78 3.53
C LYS A 52 13.77 -7.73 3.26
N TYR A 53 14.88 -7.59 3.96
CA TYR A 53 16.17 -8.16 3.53
C TYR A 53 16.87 -9.02 4.59
N HIS A 54 16.49 -8.94 5.85
CA HIS A 54 17.13 -9.66 6.93
C HIS A 54 16.27 -10.76 7.57
N ASN A 55 15.24 -11.22 6.86
CA ASN A 55 14.30 -12.27 7.31
C ASN A 55 13.69 -12.01 8.71
N LYS A 56 13.58 -10.74 9.11
CA LYS A 56 13.01 -10.36 10.41
C LYS A 56 11.48 -10.30 10.32
N ARG A 57 10.84 -11.43 10.05
CA ARG A 57 9.39 -11.55 9.82
C ARG A 57 8.56 -11.15 11.04
N TYR A 58 9.08 -11.31 12.25
CA TYR A 58 8.41 -10.92 13.49
C TYR A 58 8.04 -9.41 13.51
N TYR A 59 8.77 -8.57 12.79
CA TYR A 59 8.35 -7.17 12.62
C TYR A 59 6.97 -7.03 11.97
N ALA A 60 6.56 -7.98 11.14
CA ALA A 60 5.24 -7.91 10.50
C ALA A 60 4.11 -8.12 11.50
N GLU A 61 4.31 -8.93 12.55
CA GLU A 61 3.34 -9.13 13.63
C GLU A 61 3.16 -7.85 14.44
N ILE A 62 4.27 -7.22 14.83
CA ILE A 62 4.24 -5.95 15.58
C ILE A 62 3.61 -4.86 14.71
N PHE A 63 4.10 -4.68 13.51
CA PHE A 63 3.63 -3.61 12.62
C PHE A 63 2.18 -3.81 12.15
N GLY A 64 1.74 -5.06 12.00
CA GLY A 64 0.36 -5.37 11.65
C GLY A 64 -0.62 -5.01 12.78
N LYS A 65 -0.22 -5.24 14.04
CA LYS A 65 -0.97 -4.80 15.23
C LYS A 65 -1.02 -3.27 15.30
N GLU A 66 0.12 -2.60 15.17
CA GLU A 66 0.18 -1.13 15.14
C GLU A 66 -0.70 -0.52 14.04
N LEU A 67 -0.75 -1.15 12.85
CA LEU A 67 -1.67 -0.74 11.78
C LEU A 67 -3.13 -0.93 12.17
N ALA A 68 -3.46 -2.02 12.87
CA ALA A 68 -4.81 -2.26 13.36
C ALA A 68 -5.20 -1.22 14.40
N ASP A 69 -4.38 -1.04 15.42
CA ASP A 69 -4.65 -0.14 16.55
C ASP A 69 -4.80 1.32 16.09
N GLU A 70 -3.88 1.79 15.22
CA GLU A 70 -3.90 3.18 14.74
C GLU A 70 -5.07 3.45 13.79
N PHE A 71 -5.46 2.47 12.95
CA PHE A 71 -6.42 2.70 11.87
C PHE A 71 -7.73 1.93 12.01
N GLU A 72 -8.04 1.31 13.15
CA GLU A 72 -9.29 0.59 13.37
C GLU A 72 -10.52 1.42 13.00
N PHE A 73 -10.64 2.61 13.57
CA PHE A 73 -11.75 3.51 13.28
C PHE A 73 -11.87 3.83 11.79
N GLN A 74 -10.73 4.08 11.15
CA GLN A 74 -10.70 4.43 9.73
C GLN A 74 -11.09 3.25 8.84
N ILE A 75 -10.59 2.04 9.14
CA ILE A 75 -10.90 0.81 8.41
C ILE A 75 -12.41 0.49 8.50
N ARG A 76 -12.98 0.61 9.71
CA ARG A 76 -14.42 0.41 9.94
C ARG A 76 -15.25 1.44 9.19
N ARG A 77 -14.85 2.73 9.22
CA ARG A 77 -15.52 3.81 8.48
C ARG A 77 -15.48 3.60 6.98
N TRP A 78 -14.41 3.03 6.43
CA TRP A 78 -14.31 2.69 5.02
C TRP A 78 -15.16 1.47 4.61
N GLY A 79 -15.69 0.74 5.57
CA GLY A 79 -16.52 -0.44 5.31
C GLY A 79 -15.78 -1.53 4.55
N ILE A 80 -14.51 -1.77 4.89
CA ILE A 80 -13.63 -2.70 4.18
C ILE A 80 -14.18 -4.13 4.28
N GLN A 81 -14.29 -4.81 3.12
CA GLN A 81 -14.81 -6.17 2.99
C GLN A 81 -13.72 -7.20 2.72
N ALA A 82 -12.57 -6.77 2.17
CA ALA A 82 -11.42 -7.63 1.94
C ALA A 82 -10.11 -6.85 2.01
N ILE A 83 -9.06 -7.51 2.50
CA ILE A 83 -7.69 -7.00 2.55
C ILE A 83 -6.88 -7.70 1.47
N ILE A 84 -6.28 -6.94 0.56
CA ILE A 84 -5.50 -7.47 -0.57
C ILE A 84 -4.06 -6.97 -0.46
N PRO A 85 -3.08 -7.86 -0.23
CA PRO A 85 -1.67 -7.49 -0.20
C PRO A 85 -1.15 -7.19 -1.61
N ILE A 86 -0.34 -6.15 -1.75
CA ILE A 86 0.40 -5.88 -2.99
C ILE A 86 1.40 -7.02 -3.24
N PRO A 87 1.31 -7.71 -4.40
CA PRO A 87 2.17 -8.86 -4.68
C PRO A 87 3.58 -8.46 -5.10
N LEU A 88 4.54 -9.30 -4.75
CA LEU A 88 5.88 -9.28 -5.31
C LEU A 88 5.91 -9.99 -6.66
N HIS A 89 6.81 -9.54 -7.55
CA HIS A 89 7.15 -10.32 -8.74
C HIS A 89 7.84 -11.65 -8.34
N ARG A 90 7.59 -12.72 -9.09
CA ARG A 90 8.12 -14.08 -8.81
C ARG A 90 9.63 -14.12 -8.52
N SER A 91 10.43 -13.31 -9.23
CA SER A 91 11.88 -13.25 -9.00
C SER A 91 12.24 -12.65 -7.64
N LYS A 92 11.49 -11.65 -7.16
CA LYS A 92 11.68 -11.07 -5.83
C LYS A 92 11.19 -12.03 -4.75
N MET A 93 10.07 -12.71 -4.99
CA MET A 93 9.54 -13.73 -4.09
C MET A 93 10.54 -14.86 -3.89
N ARG A 94 11.13 -15.39 -4.98
CA ARG A 94 12.18 -16.44 -4.90
C ARG A 94 13.42 -15.98 -4.12
N LYS A 95 13.86 -14.71 -4.32
CA LYS A 95 15.05 -14.18 -3.62
C LYS A 95 14.78 -13.91 -2.14
N ARG A 96 13.58 -13.45 -1.79
CA ARG A 96 13.21 -13.02 -0.43
C ARG A 96 12.60 -14.13 0.41
N GLY A 97 11.93 -15.09 -0.23
CA GLY A 97 11.22 -16.20 0.41
C GLY A 97 9.86 -15.87 0.99
N TYR A 98 9.45 -14.60 0.99
CA TYR A 98 8.15 -14.12 1.51
C TYR A 98 7.78 -12.76 0.93
N ASN A 99 6.48 -12.44 1.02
CA ASN A 99 5.94 -11.12 0.71
C ASN A 99 5.63 -10.36 2.01
N GLN A 100 6.33 -9.26 2.25
CA GLN A 100 6.13 -8.44 3.45
C GLN A 100 4.71 -7.85 3.54
N ALA A 101 4.12 -7.46 2.41
CA ALA A 101 2.75 -6.96 2.38
C ALA A 101 1.73 -8.05 2.77
N GLU A 102 1.99 -9.31 2.39
CA GLU A 102 1.16 -10.45 2.76
C GLU A 102 1.23 -10.75 4.26
N LEU A 103 2.43 -10.68 4.86
CA LEU A 103 2.60 -10.85 6.30
C LEU A 103 1.85 -9.76 7.10
N LEU A 104 1.95 -8.51 6.65
CA LEU A 104 1.23 -7.39 7.27
C LEU A 104 -0.29 -7.53 7.11
N ALA A 105 -0.74 -7.88 5.90
CA ALA A 105 -2.15 -8.07 5.61
C ALA A 105 -2.76 -9.23 6.42
N LYS A 106 -2.00 -10.31 6.62
CA LYS A 106 -2.41 -11.43 7.45
C LYS A 106 -2.65 -10.99 8.89
N GLN A 107 -1.67 -10.29 9.48
CA GLN A 107 -1.80 -9.82 10.86
C GLN A 107 -2.95 -8.82 11.03
N LEU A 108 -3.09 -7.88 10.08
CA LEU A 108 -4.21 -6.93 10.09
C LEU A 108 -5.57 -7.65 9.95
N SER A 109 -5.65 -8.67 9.09
CA SER A 109 -6.83 -9.51 8.91
C SER A 109 -7.25 -10.21 10.21
N GLU A 110 -6.28 -10.78 10.92
CA GLU A 110 -6.50 -11.42 12.22
C GLU A 110 -7.00 -10.44 13.29
N CYS A 111 -6.40 -9.24 13.37
CA CYS A 111 -6.80 -8.22 14.33
C CYS A 111 -8.19 -7.63 14.03
N MET A 112 -8.52 -7.43 12.76
CA MET A 112 -9.75 -6.72 12.35
C MET A 112 -10.93 -7.66 12.07
N GLY A 113 -10.71 -8.97 11.96
CA GLY A 113 -11.73 -9.93 11.53
C GLY A 113 -12.17 -9.76 10.06
N ILE A 114 -11.34 -9.12 9.22
CA ILE A 114 -11.63 -8.90 7.80
C ILE A 114 -10.83 -9.90 6.97
N PRO A 115 -11.43 -10.62 6.00
CA PRO A 115 -10.73 -11.64 5.24
C PRO A 115 -9.58 -11.07 4.40
N MET A 116 -8.42 -11.74 4.44
CA MET A 116 -7.32 -11.50 3.52
C MET A 116 -7.48 -12.35 2.26
N GLU A 117 -7.51 -11.70 1.10
CA GLU A 117 -7.63 -12.34 -0.20
C GLU A 117 -6.31 -12.19 -0.98
N LYS A 118 -5.38 -13.13 -0.81
CA LYS A 118 -4.00 -13.06 -1.36
C LYS A 118 -3.89 -13.41 -2.85
N ASP A 119 -4.76 -14.29 -3.34
CA ASP A 119 -4.69 -14.82 -4.72
C ASP A 119 -5.56 -14.03 -5.72
N VAL A 120 -5.78 -12.76 -5.41
CA VAL A 120 -6.56 -11.83 -6.25
C VAL A 120 -5.68 -11.09 -7.23
N LEU A 121 -4.60 -10.51 -6.74
CA LEU A 121 -3.71 -9.63 -7.51
C LEU A 121 -2.37 -10.31 -7.76
N TYR A 122 -1.93 -10.33 -9.02
CA TYR A 122 -0.65 -10.91 -9.43
C TYR A 122 0.25 -9.87 -10.07
N ARG A 123 1.55 -9.90 -9.74
CA ARG A 123 2.56 -9.08 -10.42
C ARG A 123 3.21 -9.88 -11.54
N ILE A 124 2.75 -9.65 -12.77
CA ILE A 124 3.12 -10.43 -13.95
C ILE A 124 4.37 -9.91 -14.67
N LYS A 125 4.72 -8.63 -14.48
CA LYS A 125 5.86 -8.00 -15.15
C LYS A 125 7.00 -7.73 -14.17
N LYS A 126 8.23 -8.14 -14.54
CA LYS A 126 9.45 -7.75 -13.83
C LYS A 126 9.74 -6.27 -14.12
N THR A 127 9.58 -5.43 -13.11
CA THR A 127 9.83 -3.99 -13.22
C THR A 127 11.21 -3.65 -12.66
N ARG A 128 11.87 -2.63 -13.22
CA ARG A 128 13.13 -2.11 -12.66
C ARG A 128 12.93 -1.57 -11.24
N PRO A 129 13.98 -1.52 -10.41
CA PRO A 129 13.88 -0.92 -9.08
C PRO A 129 13.36 0.52 -9.16
N LEU A 130 12.32 0.82 -8.38
CA LEU A 130 11.68 2.16 -8.41
C LEU A 130 12.55 3.26 -7.77
N LYS A 131 13.58 2.89 -7.00
CA LYS A 131 14.44 3.85 -6.29
C LYS A 131 15.17 4.82 -7.22
N GLU A 132 15.48 4.39 -8.44
CA GLU A 132 16.29 5.12 -9.44
C GLU A 132 15.41 5.87 -10.45
N MET A 133 14.10 5.98 -10.22
CA MET A 133 13.14 6.53 -11.18
C MET A 133 12.37 7.72 -10.60
N ASN A 134 12.08 8.71 -11.44
CA ASN A 134 11.10 9.76 -11.14
C ASN A 134 9.65 9.26 -11.21
N GLY A 135 8.68 10.09 -10.83
CA GLY A 135 7.25 9.72 -10.74
C GLY A 135 6.67 9.19 -12.06
N GLU A 136 6.95 9.85 -13.18
CA GLU A 136 6.46 9.44 -14.50
C GLU A 136 7.10 8.13 -15.00
N GLN A 137 8.40 7.98 -14.79
CA GLN A 137 9.12 6.75 -15.11
C GLN A 137 8.58 5.57 -14.29
N ARG A 138 8.26 5.79 -12.99
CA ARG A 138 7.64 4.75 -12.13
C ARG A 138 6.27 4.34 -12.66
N HIS A 139 5.45 5.29 -13.08
CA HIS A 139 4.13 4.99 -13.64
C HIS A 139 4.25 4.19 -14.94
N ARG A 140 5.09 4.63 -15.89
CA ARG A 140 5.34 3.90 -17.15
C ARG A 140 5.90 2.49 -16.91
N ASN A 141 6.82 2.34 -15.96
CA ASN A 141 7.43 1.05 -15.61
C ASN A 141 6.41 0.04 -15.03
N LEU A 142 5.36 0.53 -14.38
CA LEU A 142 4.30 -0.29 -13.77
C LEU A 142 3.10 -0.53 -14.68
N LYS A 143 2.99 0.14 -15.82
CA LYS A 143 1.90 -0.07 -16.78
C LYS A 143 1.87 -1.53 -17.25
N GLY A 144 0.73 -2.21 -16.99
CA GLY A 144 0.56 -3.65 -17.28
C GLY A 144 1.39 -4.58 -16.38
N ALA A 145 1.82 -4.10 -15.18
CA ALA A 145 2.59 -4.92 -14.25
C ALA A 145 1.74 -5.84 -13.39
N PHE A 146 0.44 -5.58 -13.30
CA PHE A 146 -0.49 -6.34 -12.49
C PHE A 146 -1.58 -7.01 -13.34
N ALA A 147 -2.09 -8.12 -12.85
CA ALA A 147 -3.26 -8.81 -13.35
C ALA A 147 -4.16 -9.22 -12.19
N VAL A 148 -5.47 -9.31 -12.42
CA VAL A 148 -6.45 -9.79 -11.45
C VAL A 148 -6.87 -11.20 -11.82
N SER A 149 -7.13 -12.04 -10.84
CA SER A 149 -7.65 -13.40 -11.02
C SER A 149 -9.01 -13.36 -11.73
N LYS A 150 -9.16 -14.15 -12.78
CA LYS A 150 -10.43 -14.22 -13.54
C LYS A 150 -11.57 -14.89 -12.77
N SER A 151 -11.24 -15.71 -11.78
CA SER A 151 -12.20 -16.42 -10.94
C SER A 151 -12.60 -15.65 -9.68
N TRP A 152 -12.01 -14.46 -9.47
CA TRP A 152 -12.31 -13.66 -8.29
C TRP A 152 -13.60 -12.85 -8.47
N ASN A 153 -14.46 -12.89 -7.45
CA ASN A 153 -15.63 -12.03 -7.38
C ASN A 153 -15.28 -10.74 -6.67
N PRO A 154 -15.35 -9.58 -7.34
CA PRO A 154 -15.00 -8.29 -6.75
C PRO A 154 -15.84 -7.96 -5.52
N ARG A 155 -15.19 -7.35 -4.54
CA ARG A 155 -15.84 -6.72 -3.39
C ARG A 155 -16.05 -5.23 -3.68
N GLN A 156 -17.04 -4.65 -3.02
CA GLN A 156 -17.32 -3.22 -3.18
C GLN A 156 -16.16 -2.38 -2.64
N ASN A 157 -15.76 -2.59 -1.39
CA ASN A 157 -14.73 -1.83 -0.69
C ASN A 157 -13.56 -2.74 -0.32
N ILE A 158 -12.37 -2.44 -0.82
CA ILE A 158 -11.16 -3.22 -0.54
C ILE A 158 -10.05 -2.35 0.04
N LEU A 159 -9.17 -2.99 0.83
CA LEU A 159 -7.99 -2.39 1.41
C LEU A 159 -6.73 -3.00 0.81
N LEU A 160 -5.93 -2.20 0.10
CA LEU A 160 -4.59 -2.58 -0.34
C LEU A 160 -3.57 -2.40 0.78
N ILE A 161 -2.70 -3.38 0.98
CA ILE A 161 -1.58 -3.30 1.92
C ILE A 161 -0.26 -3.33 1.17
N ASP A 162 0.63 -2.37 1.48
CA ASP A 162 2.02 -2.36 1.03
C ASP A 162 2.93 -1.89 2.18
N ASP A 163 4.24 -1.98 2.00
CA ASP A 163 5.20 -1.58 3.02
C ASP A 163 5.57 -0.08 2.95
N ILE A 164 5.69 0.48 1.76
CA ILE A 164 6.09 1.89 1.57
C ILE A 164 5.26 2.55 0.47
N TYR A 165 4.66 3.68 0.80
CA TYR A 165 4.10 4.60 -0.17
C TYR A 165 5.12 5.71 -0.48
N THR A 166 5.51 5.85 -1.73
CA THR A 166 6.42 6.94 -2.20
C THR A 166 5.70 7.91 -3.13
N THR A 167 5.59 7.57 -4.39
CA THR A 167 4.85 8.33 -5.41
C THR A 167 3.42 7.81 -5.63
N GLY A 168 3.04 6.76 -4.93
CA GLY A 168 1.75 6.10 -5.09
C GLY A 168 1.61 5.23 -6.35
N SER A 169 2.60 5.18 -7.25
CA SER A 169 2.48 4.50 -8.54
C SER A 169 2.12 3.02 -8.43
N THR A 170 2.58 2.32 -7.40
CA THR A 170 2.23 0.90 -7.16
C THR A 170 0.76 0.76 -6.81
N ILE A 171 0.31 1.53 -5.82
CA ILE A 171 -1.10 1.56 -5.36
C ILE A 171 -2.00 1.99 -6.52
N GLU A 172 -1.63 3.04 -7.24
CA GLU A 172 -2.38 3.56 -8.38
C GLU A 172 -2.61 2.51 -9.47
N CYS A 173 -1.55 1.80 -9.87
CA CYS A 173 -1.66 0.74 -10.88
C CYS A 173 -2.47 -0.46 -10.38
N ALA A 174 -2.32 -0.86 -9.12
CA ALA A 174 -3.09 -1.94 -8.52
C ALA A 174 -4.57 -1.57 -8.39
N ALA A 175 -4.87 -0.37 -7.87
CA ALA A 175 -6.23 0.14 -7.76
C ALA A 175 -6.92 0.24 -9.12
N GLY A 176 -6.23 0.77 -10.13
CA GLY A 176 -6.81 0.92 -11.46
C GLY A 176 -7.19 -0.40 -12.12
N ILE A 177 -6.43 -1.50 -11.88
CA ILE A 177 -6.81 -2.80 -12.43
C ILE A 177 -7.93 -3.47 -11.63
N LEU A 178 -7.99 -3.26 -10.31
CA LEU A 178 -9.06 -3.76 -9.45
C LEU A 178 -10.39 -3.05 -9.73
N LYS A 179 -10.38 -1.73 -9.95
CA LYS A 179 -11.57 -0.99 -10.41
C LYS A 179 -12.08 -1.50 -11.77
N LYS A 180 -11.18 -1.80 -12.70
CA LYS A 180 -11.56 -2.44 -14.00
C LYS A 180 -12.14 -3.84 -13.82
N ALA A 181 -11.80 -4.54 -12.76
CA ALA A 181 -12.37 -5.84 -12.42
C ALA A 181 -13.70 -5.75 -11.68
N GLY A 182 -14.19 -4.53 -11.35
CA GLY A 182 -15.50 -4.31 -10.74
C GLY A 182 -15.47 -3.87 -9.27
N VAL A 183 -14.31 -3.54 -8.70
CA VAL A 183 -14.23 -2.94 -7.35
C VAL A 183 -14.73 -1.50 -7.41
N GLU A 184 -15.60 -1.12 -6.49
CA GLU A 184 -16.12 0.25 -6.43
C GLU A 184 -15.14 1.20 -5.71
N ASN A 185 -14.67 0.83 -4.52
CA ASN A 185 -13.81 1.68 -3.72
C ASN A 185 -12.53 0.95 -3.31
N VAL A 186 -11.40 1.61 -3.54
CA VAL A 186 -10.07 1.10 -3.19
C VAL A 186 -9.44 2.04 -2.17
N TYR A 187 -9.06 1.49 -1.04
CA TYR A 187 -8.31 2.18 0.01
C TYR A 187 -6.93 1.56 0.17
N PHE A 188 -6.01 2.23 0.83
CA PHE A 188 -4.73 1.61 1.13
C PHE A 188 -4.18 1.97 2.52
N LEU A 189 -3.40 1.05 3.08
CA LEU A 189 -2.53 1.30 4.22
C LEU A 189 -1.10 0.84 3.93
N THR A 190 -0.14 1.59 4.44
CA THR A 190 1.28 1.23 4.36
C THR A 190 1.97 1.48 5.70
N LEU A 191 3.10 0.80 5.94
CA LEU A 191 3.91 1.05 7.13
C LEU A 191 4.51 2.44 7.11
N SER A 192 4.96 2.89 5.94
CA SER A 192 5.62 4.19 5.88
C SER A 192 5.37 4.91 4.57
N ILE A 193 5.46 6.24 4.67
CA ILE A 193 5.28 7.16 3.56
C ILE A 193 6.54 8.00 3.36
N GLY A 194 6.97 8.11 2.10
CA GLY A 194 8.07 9.00 1.74
C GLY A 194 7.69 10.46 1.98
N GLN A 195 8.64 11.27 2.44
CA GLN A 195 8.50 12.72 2.41
C GLN A 195 8.37 13.15 0.95
N GLY A 196 7.41 14.01 0.62
CA GLY A 196 7.36 14.68 -0.67
C GLY A 196 8.60 15.56 -0.81
N ILE A 197 9.30 15.46 -1.94
CA ILE A 197 10.30 16.43 -2.36
C ILE A 197 9.57 17.53 -3.12
#